data_607bf5e24981e677eb6936435f85db02
#
_entry.id   607bf5e24981e677eb6936435f85db02
#
_cell.length_a   1.000
_cell.length_b   1.000
_cell.length_c   1.000
_cell.angle_alpha   90.00
_cell.angle_beta   90.00
_cell.angle_gamma   90.00
#
_symmetry.space_group_name_H-M   'P 1'
#
loop_
_entity.id
_entity.type
_entity.pdbx_description
1 polymer ?
#
loop_
_entity_poly.entity_id
_entity_poly.type
_entity_poly.pdbx_seq_one_letter_code
_entity_poly.pdbx_strand_id
1 'polypeptide(L)'
;VIRESDLVILLISDAAQAKLYKKVFDAMKPRATLGLSHGFLLGYLDSIGEEFPKDMDVIAVCPKGMGPSVRRLYEQGKEVNGAGINASFGVHQDVSGKATDLALGWGVALGSPFMFETTLRSEYRSDIYGERGILLGAVHGIVESLFRRYVRQGMTPEQAFTESCESITGKIVKIISTQGIKAVYDQLEGEDRKIFQQAYSA
;
A
#
# COMPACT_ATOMS: atom_id res chain seq x y z
N VAL A 1 16.30 17.22 -17.28
CA VAL A 1 15.11 16.34 -17.34
C VAL A 1 13.94 17.00 -16.65
N ILE A 2 13.93 17.19 -15.29
CA ILE A 2 12.76 17.76 -14.57
C ILE A 2 12.33 19.11 -15.16
N ARG A 3 13.27 20.01 -15.42
CA ARG A 3 12.99 21.38 -15.93
C ARG A 3 12.30 21.44 -17.30
N GLU A 4 12.31 20.36 -18.05
CA GLU A 4 11.75 20.27 -19.40
C GLU A 4 10.48 19.41 -19.45
N SER A 5 10.13 18.76 -18.32
CA SER A 5 9.01 17.82 -18.24
C SER A 5 7.70 18.51 -17.88
N ASP A 6 6.61 18.10 -18.52
CA ASP A 6 5.25 18.52 -18.19
C ASP A 6 4.67 17.66 -17.06
N LEU A 7 5.11 16.40 -16.97
CA LEU A 7 4.75 15.45 -15.91
C LEU A 7 6.03 14.88 -15.30
N VAL A 8 6.17 15.03 -13.99
CA VAL A 8 7.27 14.47 -13.18
C VAL A 8 6.69 13.44 -12.24
N ILE A 9 6.98 12.17 -12.47
CA ILE A 9 6.55 11.08 -11.62
C ILE A 9 7.66 10.76 -10.63
N LEU A 10 7.38 10.95 -9.34
CA LEU A 10 8.36 10.81 -8.26
C LEU A 10 8.30 9.41 -7.64
N LEU A 11 9.11 8.49 -8.15
CA LEU A 11 9.14 7.08 -7.72
C LEU A 11 10.40 6.73 -6.90
N ILE A 12 10.81 7.62 -6.02
CA ILE A 12 11.93 7.41 -5.09
C ILE A 12 11.42 7.07 -3.69
N SER A 13 12.26 6.49 -2.84
CA SER A 13 11.87 6.11 -1.48
C SER A 13 11.40 7.32 -0.64
N ASP A 14 10.59 7.07 0.38
CA ASP A 14 10.07 8.10 1.31
C ASP A 14 11.20 8.95 1.89
N ALA A 15 12.27 8.31 2.35
CA ALA A 15 13.44 9.00 2.90
C ALA A 15 14.14 9.90 1.85
N ALA A 16 14.14 9.49 0.58
CA ALA A 16 14.67 10.30 -0.51
C ALA A 16 13.71 11.43 -0.87
N GLN A 17 12.40 11.19 -0.87
CA GLN A 17 11.40 12.25 -1.06
C GLN A 17 11.55 13.34 0.00
N ALA A 18 11.61 12.98 1.28
CA ALA A 18 11.79 13.91 2.39
C ALA A 18 13.08 14.76 2.29
N LYS A 19 14.13 14.23 1.65
CA LYS A 19 15.41 14.95 1.47
C LYS A 19 15.44 15.82 0.21
N LEU A 20 14.72 15.44 -0.83
CA LEU A 20 14.91 15.99 -2.17
C LEU A 20 13.72 16.82 -2.68
N TYR A 21 12.56 16.80 -2.01
CA TYR A 21 11.33 17.45 -2.50
C TYR A 21 11.55 18.91 -2.88
N LYS A 22 12.27 19.71 -2.09
CA LYS A 22 12.56 21.12 -2.41
C LYS A 22 13.30 21.26 -3.73
N LYS A 23 14.34 20.42 -3.96
CA LYS A 23 15.10 20.41 -5.21
C LYS A 23 14.23 19.99 -6.40
N VAL A 24 13.28 19.08 -6.19
CA VAL A 24 12.34 18.67 -7.23
C VAL A 24 11.39 19.83 -7.54
N PHE A 25 10.77 20.44 -6.53
CA PHE A 25 9.86 21.58 -6.70
C PHE A 25 10.55 22.75 -7.42
N ASP A 26 11.73 23.15 -6.97
CA ASP A 26 12.53 24.23 -7.59
C ASP A 26 12.94 23.94 -9.05
N ALA A 27 12.99 22.67 -9.41
CA ALA A 27 13.34 22.26 -10.76
C ALA A 27 12.12 22.07 -11.68
N MET A 28 10.91 22.02 -11.14
CA MET A 28 9.69 21.91 -11.95
C MET A 28 9.34 23.24 -12.59
N LYS A 29 8.83 23.18 -13.81
CA LYS A 29 8.33 24.38 -14.47
C LYS A 29 6.93 24.73 -13.98
N PRO A 30 6.53 26.01 -14.03
CA PRO A 30 5.18 26.42 -13.68
C PRO A 30 4.11 25.62 -14.45
N ARG A 31 3.04 25.23 -13.78
CA ARG A 31 1.92 24.45 -14.32
C ARG A 31 2.28 23.02 -14.75
N ALA A 32 3.47 22.52 -14.39
CA ALA A 32 3.78 21.12 -14.54
C ALA A 32 3.01 20.27 -13.51
N THR A 33 2.90 18.99 -13.77
CA THR A 33 2.21 18.02 -12.91
C THR A 33 3.21 17.19 -12.14
N LEU A 34 3.05 17.10 -10.82
CA LEU A 34 3.73 16.17 -9.95
C LEU A 34 2.88 14.91 -9.78
N GLY A 35 3.41 13.76 -10.17
CA GLY A 35 2.81 12.45 -9.98
C GLY A 35 3.43 11.69 -8.82
N LEU A 36 2.62 11.16 -7.92
CA LEU A 36 3.00 10.36 -6.76
C LEU A 36 2.39 8.95 -6.86
N SER A 37 3.11 7.93 -6.41
CA SER A 37 2.58 6.56 -6.38
C SER A 37 1.95 6.17 -5.03
N HIS A 38 2.07 7.01 -4.03
CA HIS A 38 1.34 7.00 -2.76
C HIS A 38 1.46 8.36 -2.05
N GLY A 39 0.69 8.54 -0.98
CA GLY A 39 0.52 9.87 -0.38
C GLY A 39 1.57 10.28 0.66
N PHE A 40 2.69 9.58 0.81
CA PHE A 40 3.71 9.88 1.84
C PHE A 40 4.13 11.35 1.84
N LEU A 41 4.44 11.93 0.66
CA LEU A 41 4.96 13.29 0.60
C LEU A 41 3.96 14.32 1.13
N LEU A 42 2.65 14.12 0.91
CA LEU A 42 1.63 14.98 1.52
C LEU A 42 1.69 14.90 3.05
N GLY A 43 1.72 13.68 3.60
CA GLY A 43 1.78 13.49 5.05
C GLY A 43 3.06 14.05 5.66
N TYR A 44 4.18 13.95 4.95
CA TYR A 44 5.44 14.54 5.38
C TYR A 44 5.38 16.08 5.40
N LEU A 45 4.90 16.71 4.33
CA LEU A 45 4.73 18.15 4.26
C LEU A 45 3.79 18.66 5.37
N ASP A 46 2.65 18.01 5.57
CA ASP A 46 1.73 18.31 6.68
C ASP A 46 2.47 18.29 8.05
N SER A 47 3.35 17.30 8.25
CA SER A 47 4.06 17.10 9.53
C SER A 47 5.08 18.21 9.85
N ILE A 48 5.58 18.88 8.82
CA ILE A 48 6.57 19.97 8.95
C ILE A 48 5.96 21.35 8.69
N GLY A 49 4.64 21.44 8.47
CA GLY A 49 3.94 22.69 8.21
C GLY A 49 4.22 23.31 6.85
N GLU A 50 4.60 22.48 5.87
CA GLU A 50 4.81 22.90 4.49
C GLU A 50 3.70 22.38 3.57
N GLU A 51 3.58 22.94 2.37
CA GLU A 51 2.60 22.59 1.35
C GLU A 51 3.28 22.41 -0.01
N PHE A 52 2.56 21.78 -0.96
CA PHE A 52 2.97 21.80 -2.36
C PHE A 52 2.93 23.23 -2.93
N PRO A 53 3.84 23.58 -3.86
CA PRO A 53 3.75 24.83 -4.61
C PRO A 53 2.38 24.99 -5.26
N LYS A 54 1.82 26.20 -5.22
CA LYS A 54 0.45 26.48 -5.67
C LYS A 54 0.29 26.56 -7.19
N ASP A 55 1.38 26.54 -7.94
CA ASP A 55 1.43 26.71 -9.38
C ASP A 55 1.64 25.41 -10.17
N MET A 56 1.43 24.25 -9.53
CA MET A 56 1.53 22.93 -10.16
C MET A 56 0.33 22.06 -9.87
N ASP A 57 0.07 21.08 -10.73
CA ASP A 57 -0.84 20.00 -10.42
C ASP A 57 -0.17 18.99 -9.49
N VAL A 58 -0.94 18.35 -8.62
CA VAL A 58 -0.49 17.24 -7.78
C VAL A 58 -1.48 16.10 -7.90
N ILE A 59 -1.04 15.00 -8.48
CA ILE A 59 -1.84 13.80 -8.71
C ILE A 59 -1.20 12.58 -8.05
N ALA A 60 -2.00 11.57 -7.80
CA ALA A 60 -1.52 10.27 -7.38
C ALA A 60 -2.14 9.16 -8.23
N VAL A 61 -1.34 8.15 -8.54
CA VAL A 61 -1.80 6.86 -9.07
C VAL A 61 -1.11 5.77 -8.26
N CYS A 62 -1.89 5.03 -7.49
CA CYS A 62 -1.40 4.13 -6.45
C CYS A 62 -1.80 2.69 -6.78
N PRO A 63 -0.93 1.91 -7.45
CA PRO A 63 -1.18 0.50 -7.70
C PRO A 63 -1.34 -0.29 -6.40
N LYS A 64 -2.33 -1.19 -6.34
CA LYS A 64 -2.62 -2.00 -5.16
C LYS A 64 -1.76 -3.27 -5.13
N GLY A 65 -0.46 -3.09 -5.08
CA GLY A 65 0.52 -4.16 -5.01
C GLY A 65 1.95 -3.66 -5.08
N MET A 66 2.87 -4.52 -4.67
CA MET A 66 4.31 -4.22 -4.66
C MET A 66 4.86 -4.12 -6.09
N GLY A 67 5.88 -3.30 -6.29
CA GLY A 67 6.51 -3.04 -7.59
C GLY A 67 6.78 -4.28 -8.45
N PRO A 68 7.39 -5.37 -7.94
CA PRO A 68 7.58 -6.61 -8.70
C PRO A 68 6.28 -7.24 -9.20
N SER A 69 5.20 -7.16 -8.41
CA SER A 69 3.88 -7.67 -8.80
C SER A 69 3.23 -6.77 -9.87
N VAL A 70 3.37 -5.46 -9.76
CA VAL A 70 2.91 -4.50 -10.77
C VAL A 70 3.57 -4.83 -12.11
N ARG A 71 4.89 -4.98 -12.13
CA ARG A 71 5.65 -5.31 -13.36
C ARG A 71 5.22 -6.65 -13.96
N ARG A 72 5.13 -7.69 -13.14
CA ARG A 72 4.74 -9.02 -13.61
C ARG A 72 3.35 -9.02 -14.25
N LEU A 73 2.37 -8.38 -13.61
CA LEU A 73 1.01 -8.35 -14.11
C LEU A 73 0.86 -7.41 -15.32
N TYR A 74 1.67 -6.36 -15.42
CA TYR A 74 1.77 -5.54 -16.61
C TYR A 74 2.22 -6.38 -17.83
N GLU A 75 3.27 -7.19 -17.67
CA GLU A 75 3.74 -8.07 -18.75
C GLU A 75 2.69 -9.13 -19.12
N GLN A 76 2.03 -9.72 -18.12
CA GLN A 76 0.93 -10.66 -18.36
C GLN A 76 -0.25 -10.00 -19.09
N GLY A 77 -0.53 -8.76 -18.84
CA GLY A 77 -1.60 -7.98 -19.47
C GLY A 77 -1.43 -7.77 -20.97
N LYS A 78 -0.24 -8.00 -21.52
CA LYS A 78 0.00 -8.00 -22.97
C LYS A 78 -0.64 -9.20 -23.68
N GLU A 79 -0.85 -10.29 -22.96
CA GLU A 79 -1.40 -11.54 -23.49
C GLU A 79 -2.79 -11.84 -22.94
N VAL A 80 -3.05 -11.46 -21.69
CA VAL A 80 -4.30 -11.71 -20.98
C VAL A 80 -5.00 -10.39 -20.68
N ASN A 81 -6.09 -10.12 -21.35
CA ASN A 81 -6.88 -8.91 -21.14
C ASN A 81 -7.37 -8.82 -19.69
N GLY A 82 -7.15 -7.68 -19.07
CA GLY A 82 -7.53 -7.42 -17.68
C GLY A 82 -6.55 -7.94 -16.62
N ALA A 83 -5.43 -8.54 -17.03
CA ALA A 83 -4.37 -8.96 -16.11
C ALA A 83 -3.47 -7.77 -15.76
N GLY A 84 -3.86 -6.90 -14.95
CA GLY A 84 -3.06 -5.80 -14.41
C GLY A 84 -3.29 -5.69 -12.92
N ILE A 85 -2.61 -4.76 -12.26
CA ILE A 85 -2.94 -4.40 -10.89
C ILE A 85 -3.91 -3.23 -10.89
N ASN A 86 -5.00 -3.37 -10.14
CA ASN A 86 -5.91 -2.27 -9.89
C ASN A 86 -5.18 -1.12 -9.19
N ALA A 87 -5.58 0.10 -9.46
CA ALA A 87 -4.99 1.28 -8.84
C ALA A 87 -6.08 2.21 -8.27
N SER A 88 -5.76 2.91 -7.21
CA SER A 88 -6.48 4.13 -6.88
C SER A 88 -5.83 5.33 -7.56
N PHE A 89 -6.59 6.36 -7.84
CA PHE A 89 -6.08 7.64 -8.28
C PHE A 89 -6.68 8.78 -7.47
N GLY A 90 -5.95 9.88 -7.37
CA GLY A 90 -6.45 11.07 -6.68
C GLY A 90 -5.84 12.34 -7.24
N VAL A 91 -6.61 13.42 -7.20
CA VAL A 91 -6.16 14.77 -7.52
C VAL A 91 -6.12 15.56 -6.21
N HIS A 92 -4.94 16.00 -5.82
CA HIS A 92 -4.77 16.85 -4.65
C HIS A 92 -4.84 18.33 -5.04
N GLN A 93 -4.29 18.69 -6.19
CA GLN A 93 -4.24 20.05 -6.70
C GLN A 93 -4.36 20.02 -8.24
N ASP A 94 -5.26 20.84 -8.79
CA ASP A 94 -5.52 20.97 -10.23
C ASP A 94 -5.47 22.44 -10.64
N VAL A 95 -4.33 22.88 -11.15
CA VAL A 95 -4.09 24.23 -11.66
C VAL A 95 -4.31 24.31 -13.16
N SER A 96 -4.06 23.20 -13.85
CA SER A 96 -4.18 23.12 -15.31
C SER A 96 -5.62 22.90 -15.80
N GLY A 97 -6.50 22.31 -14.97
CA GLY A 97 -7.80 21.79 -15.35
C GLY A 97 -7.73 20.43 -16.05
N LYS A 98 -6.56 19.75 -16.01
CA LYS A 98 -6.30 18.46 -16.69
C LYS A 98 -5.77 17.37 -15.78
N ALA A 99 -5.70 17.64 -14.47
CA ALA A 99 -5.07 16.73 -13.52
C ALA A 99 -5.74 15.36 -13.47
N THR A 100 -7.08 15.30 -13.56
CA THR A 100 -7.82 14.03 -13.62
C THR A 100 -7.49 13.22 -14.87
N ASP A 101 -7.48 13.85 -16.04
CA ASP A 101 -7.15 13.16 -17.29
C ASP A 101 -5.73 12.62 -17.28
N LEU A 102 -4.77 13.38 -16.70
CA LEU A 102 -3.39 12.94 -16.55
C LEU A 102 -3.27 11.75 -15.59
N ALA A 103 -3.99 11.77 -14.47
CA ALA A 103 -4.01 10.65 -13.54
C ALA A 103 -4.59 9.38 -14.18
N LEU A 104 -5.70 9.50 -14.88
CA LEU A 104 -6.32 8.38 -15.60
C LEU A 104 -5.40 7.87 -16.72
N GLY A 105 -4.83 8.77 -17.52
CA GLY A 105 -3.88 8.42 -18.57
C GLY A 105 -2.64 7.68 -18.04
N TRP A 106 -2.12 8.10 -16.89
CA TRP A 106 -1.02 7.41 -16.23
C TRP A 106 -1.43 6.01 -15.75
N GLY A 107 -2.61 5.86 -15.14
CA GLY A 107 -3.11 4.56 -14.72
C GLY A 107 -3.33 3.58 -15.88
N VAL A 108 -3.85 4.08 -17.02
CA VAL A 108 -3.94 3.29 -18.25
C VAL A 108 -2.57 2.85 -18.74
N ALA A 109 -1.58 3.76 -18.72
CA ALA A 109 -0.20 3.46 -19.10
C ALA A 109 0.48 2.44 -18.17
N LEU A 110 0.05 2.33 -16.91
CA LEU A 110 0.47 1.29 -15.97
C LEU A 110 -0.22 -0.06 -16.22
N GLY A 111 -1.19 -0.11 -17.13
CA GLY A 111 -1.97 -1.32 -17.41
C GLY A 111 -2.98 -1.67 -16.31
N SER A 112 -3.46 -0.70 -15.55
CA SER A 112 -4.46 -0.93 -14.51
C SER A 112 -5.83 -1.24 -15.15
N PRO A 113 -6.39 -2.45 -14.96
CA PRO A 113 -7.68 -2.83 -15.56
C PRO A 113 -8.87 -2.16 -14.88
N PHE A 114 -8.69 -1.74 -13.64
CA PHE A 114 -9.69 -1.01 -12.88
C PHE A 114 -9.04 0.07 -12.03
N MET A 115 -9.63 1.25 -12.04
CA MET A 115 -9.21 2.39 -11.24
C MET A 115 -10.39 2.95 -10.45
N PHE A 116 -10.13 3.39 -9.23
CA PHE A 116 -11.12 4.06 -8.39
C PHE A 116 -10.55 5.35 -7.80
N GLU A 117 -11.41 6.34 -7.68
CA GLU A 117 -11.03 7.64 -7.14
C GLU A 117 -10.87 7.59 -5.62
N THR A 118 -9.87 8.30 -5.12
CA THR A 118 -9.62 8.53 -3.69
C THR A 118 -9.00 9.91 -3.49
N THR A 119 -8.81 10.32 -2.24
CA THR A 119 -8.00 11.51 -1.94
C THR A 119 -6.58 11.09 -1.56
N LEU A 120 -5.60 11.94 -1.88
CA LEU A 120 -4.21 11.69 -1.50
C LEU A 120 -4.05 11.51 0.02
N ARG A 121 -4.88 12.20 0.81
CA ARG A 121 -4.93 12.08 2.27
C ARG A 121 -5.47 10.73 2.74
N SER A 122 -6.55 10.23 2.13
CA SER A 122 -7.07 8.89 2.43
C SER A 122 -6.08 7.81 2.04
N GLU A 123 -5.42 7.98 0.91
CA GLU A 123 -4.43 7.03 0.42
C GLU A 123 -3.28 6.84 1.41
N TYR A 124 -2.59 7.94 1.81
CA TYR A 124 -1.45 7.78 2.70
C TYR A 124 -1.84 7.27 4.10
N ARG A 125 -3.03 7.63 4.59
CA ARG A 125 -3.54 7.11 5.88
C ARG A 125 -3.81 5.62 5.79
N SER A 126 -4.50 5.18 4.73
CA SER A 126 -4.77 3.77 4.49
C SER A 126 -3.49 2.95 4.39
N ASP A 127 -2.50 3.47 3.66
CA ASP A 127 -1.21 2.83 3.46
C ASP A 127 -0.43 2.71 4.79
N ILE A 128 -0.30 3.82 5.53
CA ILE A 128 0.43 3.81 6.81
C ILE A 128 -0.25 2.94 7.85
N TYR A 129 -1.58 3.06 8.04
CA TYR A 129 -2.29 2.27 9.03
C TYR A 129 -2.46 0.83 8.59
N GLY A 130 -2.80 0.57 7.32
CA GLY A 130 -3.04 -0.76 6.78
C GLY A 130 -1.74 -1.57 6.65
N GLU A 131 -0.77 -1.06 5.91
CA GLU A 131 0.46 -1.81 5.66
C GLU A 131 1.42 -1.78 6.84
N ARG A 132 1.79 -0.59 7.32
CA ARG A 132 2.84 -0.46 8.33
C ARG A 132 2.33 -0.77 9.73
N GLY A 133 1.16 -0.23 10.11
CA GLY A 133 0.59 -0.45 11.43
C GLY A 133 0.06 -1.87 11.60
N ILE A 134 -0.82 -2.32 10.72
CA ILE A 134 -1.52 -3.60 10.86
C ILE A 134 -0.68 -4.75 10.31
N LEU A 135 -0.33 -4.73 9.01
CA LEU A 135 0.34 -5.88 8.40
C LEU A 135 1.76 -6.08 8.91
N LEU A 136 2.60 -5.04 8.87
CA LEU A 136 3.98 -5.17 9.30
C LEU A 136 4.14 -5.10 10.82
N GLY A 137 3.38 -4.24 11.49
CA GLY A 137 3.47 -4.07 12.95
C GLY A 137 2.71 -5.12 13.73
N ALA A 138 1.38 -5.11 13.65
CA ALA A 138 0.53 -5.94 14.50
C ALA A 138 0.64 -7.43 14.17
N VAL A 139 0.53 -7.81 12.89
CA VAL A 139 0.60 -9.23 12.49
C VAL A 139 1.98 -9.81 12.79
N HIS A 140 3.06 -9.09 12.42
CA HIS A 140 4.42 -9.53 12.72
C HIS A 140 4.66 -9.63 14.22
N GLY A 141 4.23 -8.62 14.99
CA GLY A 141 4.37 -8.61 16.45
C GLY A 141 3.64 -9.76 17.13
N ILE A 142 2.45 -10.14 16.66
CA ILE A 142 1.70 -11.31 17.18
C ILE A 142 2.48 -12.59 16.90
N VAL A 143 2.92 -12.80 15.67
CA VAL A 143 3.67 -13.99 15.26
C VAL A 143 4.97 -14.12 16.06
N GLU A 144 5.76 -13.04 16.16
CA GLU A 144 7.01 -13.05 16.91
C GLU A 144 6.80 -13.27 18.41
N SER A 145 5.76 -12.66 18.98
CA SER A 145 5.43 -12.84 20.40
C SER A 145 5.11 -14.29 20.73
N LEU A 146 4.33 -14.96 19.86
CA LEU A 146 4.02 -16.39 19.99
C LEU A 146 5.27 -17.26 19.85
N PHE A 147 6.07 -17.01 18.83
CA PHE A 147 7.34 -17.70 18.62
C PHE A 147 8.24 -17.64 19.86
N ARG A 148 8.47 -16.44 20.39
CA ARG A 148 9.29 -16.23 21.59
C ARG A 148 8.70 -16.93 22.84
N ARG A 149 7.36 -16.97 22.93
CA ARG A 149 6.68 -17.69 24.03
C ARG A 149 6.94 -19.18 23.96
N TYR A 150 6.79 -19.79 22.79
CA TYR A 150 7.00 -21.23 22.60
C TYR A 150 8.44 -21.65 22.84
N VAL A 151 9.42 -20.90 22.37
CA VAL A 151 10.84 -21.14 22.67
C VAL A 151 11.09 -21.08 24.18
N ARG A 152 10.53 -20.09 24.89
CA ARG A 152 10.65 -20.01 26.36
C ARG A 152 9.96 -21.16 27.09
N GLN A 153 8.96 -21.79 26.49
CA GLN A 153 8.28 -22.98 27.03
C GLN A 153 9.04 -24.29 26.70
N GLY A 154 10.17 -24.22 26.02
CA GLY A 154 11.04 -25.38 25.75
C GLY A 154 10.88 -26.01 24.38
N MET A 155 10.10 -25.41 23.46
CA MET A 155 10.07 -25.86 22.07
C MET A 155 11.40 -25.54 21.37
N THR A 156 11.81 -26.39 20.43
CA THR A 156 12.92 -26.03 19.54
C THR A 156 12.53 -24.86 18.65
N PRO A 157 13.48 -24.07 18.14
CA PRO A 157 13.18 -22.98 17.22
C PRO A 157 12.37 -23.42 15.99
N GLU A 158 12.64 -24.61 15.45
CA GLU A 158 11.92 -25.16 14.30
C GLU A 158 10.46 -25.48 14.63
N GLN A 159 10.21 -26.11 15.80
CA GLN A 159 8.86 -26.38 16.29
C GLN A 159 8.10 -25.08 16.56
N ALA A 160 8.73 -24.13 17.26
CA ALA A 160 8.14 -22.83 17.55
C ALA A 160 7.79 -22.06 16.28
N PHE A 161 8.63 -22.15 15.23
CA PHE A 161 8.35 -21.53 13.93
C PHE A 161 7.14 -22.14 13.25
N THR A 162 7.05 -23.46 13.20
CA THR A 162 5.92 -24.18 12.59
C THR A 162 4.61 -23.83 13.32
N GLU A 163 4.60 -23.86 14.64
CA GLU A 163 3.39 -23.62 15.44
C GLU A 163 2.96 -22.15 15.52
N SER A 164 3.85 -21.21 15.25
CA SER A 164 3.52 -19.77 15.21
C SER A 164 3.47 -19.19 13.81
N CYS A 165 4.62 -19.13 13.11
CA CYS A 165 4.72 -18.46 11.82
C CYS A 165 3.95 -19.19 10.72
N GLU A 166 4.22 -20.47 10.49
CA GLU A 166 3.57 -21.24 9.42
C GLU A 166 2.07 -21.47 9.67
N SER A 167 1.67 -21.72 10.91
CA SER A 167 0.26 -21.88 11.24
C SER A 167 -0.56 -20.64 10.95
N ILE A 168 -0.05 -19.47 11.31
CA ILE A 168 -0.75 -18.20 11.10
C ILE A 168 -0.64 -17.76 9.64
N THR A 169 0.58 -17.58 9.13
CA THR A 169 0.81 -16.98 7.81
C THR A 169 0.56 -17.92 6.64
N GLY A 170 0.77 -19.21 6.84
CA GLY A 170 0.53 -20.24 5.82
C GLY A 170 -0.90 -20.75 5.84
N LYS A 171 -1.30 -21.44 6.92
CA LYS A 171 -2.56 -22.17 6.96
C LYS A 171 -3.77 -21.26 7.17
N ILE A 172 -3.78 -20.46 8.21
CA ILE A 172 -4.95 -19.62 8.57
C ILE A 172 -5.17 -18.52 7.50
N VAL A 173 -4.13 -17.81 7.12
CA VAL A 173 -4.22 -16.76 6.10
C VAL A 173 -4.66 -17.33 4.75
N LYS A 174 -4.21 -18.53 4.39
CA LYS A 174 -4.65 -19.21 3.16
C LYS A 174 -6.15 -19.55 3.20
N ILE A 175 -6.65 -20.06 4.34
CA ILE A 175 -8.08 -20.32 4.51
C ILE A 175 -8.88 -19.03 4.38
N ILE A 176 -8.46 -17.96 5.07
CA ILE A 176 -9.12 -16.66 5.01
C ILE A 176 -9.18 -16.13 3.57
N SER A 177 -8.06 -16.18 2.84
CA SER A 177 -7.97 -15.62 1.49
C SER A 177 -8.74 -16.41 0.43
N THR A 178 -8.96 -17.73 0.64
CA THR A 178 -9.61 -18.59 -0.35
C THR A 178 -11.06 -18.91 0.00
N GLN A 179 -11.45 -18.90 1.27
CA GLN A 179 -12.74 -19.35 1.76
C GLN A 179 -13.45 -18.32 2.66
N GLY A 180 -12.75 -17.24 3.01
CA GLY A 180 -13.24 -16.20 3.92
C GLY A 180 -13.03 -16.52 5.39
N ILE A 181 -13.14 -15.50 6.24
CA ILE A 181 -12.88 -15.61 7.69
C ILE A 181 -13.84 -16.59 8.39
N LYS A 182 -15.06 -16.69 7.90
CA LYS A 182 -16.06 -17.64 8.45
C LYS A 182 -15.58 -19.08 8.38
N ALA A 183 -14.82 -19.47 7.36
CA ALA A 183 -14.30 -20.83 7.23
C ALA A 183 -13.30 -21.20 8.32
N VAL A 184 -12.60 -20.24 8.91
CA VAL A 184 -11.75 -20.48 10.09
C VAL A 184 -12.63 -20.81 11.28
N TYR A 185 -13.67 -20.02 11.52
CA TYR A 185 -14.62 -20.25 12.61
C TYR A 185 -15.34 -21.60 12.49
N ASP A 186 -15.78 -21.96 11.28
CA ASP A 186 -16.52 -23.20 11.03
C ASP A 186 -15.68 -24.47 11.30
N GLN A 187 -14.34 -24.36 11.22
CA GLN A 187 -13.41 -25.46 11.55
C GLN A 187 -13.13 -25.61 13.05
N LEU A 188 -13.57 -24.66 13.88
CA LEU A 188 -13.36 -24.71 15.32
C LEU A 188 -14.50 -25.45 16.00
N GLU A 189 -14.18 -26.22 17.04
CA GLU A 189 -15.12 -26.99 17.84
C GLU A 189 -14.99 -26.70 19.34
N GLY A 190 -16.03 -27.01 20.09
CA GLY A 190 -16.02 -26.99 21.54
C GLY A 190 -15.53 -25.66 22.15
N GLU A 191 -14.52 -25.75 23.00
CA GLU A 191 -13.97 -24.60 23.72
C GLU A 191 -13.23 -23.61 22.82
N ASP A 192 -12.55 -24.10 21.76
CA ASP A 192 -11.82 -23.27 20.82
C ASP A 192 -12.75 -22.28 20.09
N ARG A 193 -13.97 -22.74 19.78
CA ARG A 193 -14.99 -21.87 19.15
C ARG A 193 -15.44 -20.76 20.10
N LYS A 194 -15.57 -21.05 21.39
CA LYS A 194 -15.93 -20.03 22.40
C LYS A 194 -14.81 -19.00 22.59
N ILE A 195 -13.55 -19.45 22.67
CA ILE A 195 -12.37 -18.59 22.80
C ILE A 195 -12.27 -17.67 21.58
N PHE A 196 -12.47 -18.23 20.38
CA PHE A 196 -12.49 -17.44 19.15
C PHE A 196 -13.55 -16.35 19.20
N GLN A 197 -14.78 -16.68 19.58
CA GLN A 197 -15.87 -15.70 19.69
C GLN A 197 -15.56 -14.58 20.68
N GLN A 198 -15.01 -14.93 21.85
CA GLN A 198 -14.62 -13.94 22.85
C GLN A 198 -13.53 -13.00 22.36
N ALA A 199 -12.48 -13.53 21.71
CA ALA A 199 -11.40 -12.75 21.16
C ALA A 199 -11.83 -11.87 19.97
N TYR A 200 -12.76 -12.38 19.14
CA TYR A 200 -13.27 -11.65 17.97
C TYR A 200 -14.23 -10.52 18.36
N SER A 201 -14.91 -10.62 19.51
CA SER A 201 -15.90 -9.65 19.99
C SER A 201 -15.31 -8.58 20.91
N ALA A 202 -14.05 -8.69 21.28
CA ALA A 202 -13.34 -7.76 22.15
C ALA A 202 -12.79 -6.56 21.38
#